data_a40e31e1325e1b60b21597338965dde2
#
_entry.id   a40e31e1325e1b60b21597338965dde2
#
_cell.length_a   1.000
_cell.length_b   1.000
_cell.length_c   1.000
_cell.angle_alpha   90.00
_cell.angle_beta   90.00
_cell.angle_gamma   90.00
#
_symmetry.space_group_name_H-M   'P 1'
#
loop_
_entity.id
_entity.type
_entity.pdbx_description
1 polymer ?
#
loop_
_entity_poly.entity_id
_entity_poly.type
_entity_poly.pdbx_seq_one_letter_code
_entity_poly.pdbx_strand_id
1 'polypeptide(L)'
;MHADENSDGVIVPEKRSNKEGLPSAEAVEGRTPPKGNGGETAAARTLRRGTASNGLIAVRRAARQSKSVRFTALLHHITIDLLKRSYRSLERDSAPGIDGVTWQTYGENLEEKLKDLHDKVHRGSYRARPARRTYIPKADGSKRPLSILCLEDKIVQQAVATVLEAIYEEDFLGLSYGFRPGRGQHDALDALHAAILRKQVNWVLDADIRGFLDPASYCPQVHGLRSKSSDCRVISLMRKPFCLPFVT
;
A
#
# COMPACT_ATOMS: atom_id res chain seq x y z
N MET A 1 -16.94 -0.39 38.65
CA MET A 1 -16.53 -1.44 37.71
C MET A 1 -17.32 -1.26 36.44
N HIS A 2 -16.80 -0.47 35.52
CA HIS A 2 -17.39 -0.33 34.19
C HIS A 2 -16.67 -1.31 33.28
N ALA A 3 -17.41 -2.28 32.75
CA ALA A 3 -16.92 -3.19 31.74
C ALA A 3 -16.79 -2.40 30.42
N ASP A 4 -15.58 -2.35 29.86
CA ASP A 4 -15.33 -1.89 28.51
C ASP A 4 -16.02 -2.87 27.53
N GLU A 5 -17.21 -2.52 27.09
CA GLU A 5 -17.85 -3.18 25.97
C GLU A 5 -17.03 -2.89 24.72
N ASN A 6 -16.42 -3.94 24.23
CA ASN A 6 -15.64 -3.97 23.01
C ASN A 6 -16.50 -3.52 21.82
N SER A 7 -16.33 -2.25 21.39
CA SER A 7 -17.13 -1.62 20.32
C SER A 7 -16.74 -2.08 18.91
N ASP A 8 -15.96 -3.16 18.77
CA ASP A 8 -15.49 -3.74 17.49
C ASP A 8 -16.55 -4.64 16.79
N GLY A 9 -17.81 -4.57 17.19
CA GLY A 9 -18.90 -5.18 16.43
C GLY A 9 -18.94 -4.64 15.01
N VAL A 10 -19.02 -5.53 14.03
CA VAL A 10 -19.04 -5.26 12.59
C VAL A 10 -20.02 -4.12 12.26
N ILE A 11 -19.51 -2.90 12.12
CA ILE A 11 -20.30 -1.71 11.73
C ILE A 11 -20.53 -1.68 10.21
N VAL A 12 -19.76 -2.46 9.46
CA VAL A 12 -19.86 -2.51 8.00
C VAL A 12 -20.98 -3.49 7.63
N PRO A 13 -22.06 -3.03 6.97
CA PRO A 13 -23.11 -3.92 6.49
C PRO A 13 -22.54 -4.89 5.46
N GLU A 14 -22.94 -6.15 5.49
CA GLU A 14 -22.62 -7.11 4.45
C GLU A 14 -23.02 -6.54 3.08
N LYS A 15 -22.12 -6.65 2.12
CA LYS A 15 -22.22 -6.09 0.78
C LYS A 15 -23.41 -6.72 0.05
N ARG A 16 -24.58 -6.12 0.12
CA ARG A 16 -25.67 -6.38 -0.83
C ARG A 16 -25.26 -5.73 -2.17
N SER A 17 -25.36 -6.50 -3.25
CA SER A 17 -25.04 -6.01 -4.58
C SER A 17 -25.94 -4.82 -4.93
N ASN A 18 -25.35 -3.69 -5.34
CA ASN A 18 -26.05 -2.48 -5.82
C ASN A 18 -26.76 -2.74 -7.16
N LYS A 19 -27.66 -3.71 -7.22
CA LYS A 19 -28.41 -4.02 -8.44
C LYS A 19 -29.91 -3.79 -8.29
N GLU A 20 -30.35 -2.90 -7.44
CA GLU A 20 -31.75 -2.42 -7.49
C GLU A 20 -31.86 -0.99 -6.98
N GLY A 21 -31.96 -0.04 -7.87
CA GLY A 21 -33.00 0.97 -7.98
C GLY A 21 -33.03 2.12 -6.96
N LEU A 22 -31.88 2.75 -6.58
CA LEU A 22 -31.91 4.13 -6.08
C LEU A 22 -30.87 4.94 -6.85
N PRO A 23 -31.22 6.16 -7.35
CA PRO A 23 -30.25 7.01 -8.04
C PRO A 23 -29.12 7.35 -7.07
N SER A 24 -27.86 7.10 -7.48
CA SER A 24 -26.70 7.53 -6.72
C SER A 24 -26.70 9.05 -6.60
N ALA A 25 -26.17 9.60 -5.52
CA ALA A 25 -26.04 11.04 -5.32
C ALA A 25 -25.31 11.74 -6.50
N GLU A 26 -24.51 11.02 -7.27
CA GLU A 26 -23.85 11.48 -8.48
C GLU A 26 -24.80 11.82 -9.63
N ALA A 27 -25.96 11.17 -9.71
CA ALA A 27 -26.96 11.44 -10.76
C ALA A 27 -27.69 12.78 -10.53
N VAL A 28 -27.66 13.35 -9.33
CA VAL A 28 -28.34 14.58 -8.96
C VAL A 28 -27.47 15.83 -9.21
N GLU A 29 -26.13 15.71 -9.19
CA GLU A 29 -25.24 16.87 -9.29
C GLU A 29 -24.68 17.17 -10.70
N GLY A 30 -24.97 16.37 -11.72
CA GLY A 30 -24.50 16.64 -13.12
C GLY A 30 -22.98 16.71 -13.27
N ARG A 31 -22.19 16.17 -12.33
CA ARG A 31 -20.74 16.10 -12.42
C ARG A 31 -20.35 14.94 -13.33
N THR A 32 -19.63 15.24 -14.39
CA THR A 32 -18.90 14.22 -15.14
C THR A 32 -18.00 13.45 -14.17
N PRO A 33 -18.09 12.12 -14.10
CA PRO A 33 -17.21 11.34 -13.21
C PRO A 33 -15.77 11.66 -13.58
N PRO A 34 -14.89 11.92 -12.60
CA PRO A 34 -13.48 12.06 -12.89
C PRO A 34 -13.04 10.77 -13.60
N LYS A 35 -12.29 10.89 -14.69
CA LYS A 35 -11.59 9.75 -15.33
C LYS A 35 -10.65 9.12 -14.30
N GLY A 36 -11.24 8.39 -13.39
CA GLY A 36 -10.52 7.74 -12.29
C GLY A 36 -10.17 6.32 -12.69
N ASN A 37 -8.96 5.96 -12.51
CA ASN A 37 -8.29 4.64 -12.50
C ASN A 37 -9.08 3.48 -11.85
N GLY A 38 -10.40 3.48 -11.84
CA GLY A 38 -11.23 2.59 -11.05
C GLY A 38 -11.39 1.17 -11.58
N GLY A 39 -11.24 0.93 -12.88
CA GLY A 39 -11.56 -0.37 -13.49
C GLY A 39 -10.45 -1.41 -13.41
N GLU A 40 -9.21 -1.04 -13.68
CA GLU A 40 -8.08 -1.99 -13.75
C GLU A 40 -7.45 -2.28 -12.39
N THR A 41 -7.51 -1.34 -11.45
CA THR A 41 -6.96 -1.52 -10.10
C THR A 41 -7.72 -2.55 -9.26
N ALA A 42 -9.03 -2.72 -9.47
CA ALA A 42 -9.83 -3.72 -8.75
C ALA A 42 -9.46 -5.15 -9.17
N ALA A 43 -9.28 -5.40 -10.48
CA ALA A 43 -8.86 -6.70 -11.00
C ALA A 43 -7.43 -7.05 -10.55
N ALA A 44 -6.49 -6.10 -10.60
CA ALA A 44 -5.12 -6.29 -10.11
C ALA A 44 -5.06 -6.53 -8.59
N ARG A 45 -5.93 -5.88 -7.81
CA ARG A 45 -6.05 -6.10 -6.35
C ARG A 45 -6.65 -7.47 -6.02
N THR A 46 -7.57 -7.97 -6.83
CA THR A 46 -8.17 -9.30 -6.66
C THR A 46 -7.17 -10.41 -7.00
N LEU A 47 -6.33 -10.22 -8.02
CA LEU A 47 -5.23 -11.11 -8.36
C LEU A 47 -4.18 -11.22 -7.24
N ARG A 48 -3.95 -10.15 -6.46
CA ARG A 48 -3.05 -10.18 -5.28
C ARG A 48 -3.55 -11.14 -4.19
N ARG A 49 -4.85 -11.30 -4.02
CA ARG A 49 -5.44 -12.24 -3.03
C ARG A 49 -5.34 -13.71 -3.43
N GLY A 50 -5.39 -14.02 -4.73
CA GLY A 50 -5.47 -15.40 -5.23
C GLY A 50 -4.14 -16.15 -5.31
N THR A 51 -3.00 -15.49 -5.12
CA THR A 51 -1.67 -16.06 -5.39
C THR A 51 -0.63 -15.82 -4.30
N ALA A 52 -1.07 -15.73 -3.04
CA ALA A 52 -0.12 -15.73 -1.92
C ALA A 52 0.66 -17.06 -1.93
N SER A 53 1.98 -16.99 -1.90
CA SER A 53 2.80 -18.19 -1.73
C SER A 53 2.43 -18.87 -0.41
N ASN A 54 2.58 -20.20 -0.33
CA ASN A 54 2.28 -20.96 0.90
C ASN A 54 2.99 -20.37 2.13
N GLY A 55 4.18 -19.79 1.94
CA GLY A 55 4.93 -19.11 3.01
C GLY A 55 4.22 -17.85 3.53
N LEU A 56 3.66 -17.01 2.66
CA LEU A 56 2.92 -15.81 3.09
C LEU A 56 1.60 -16.15 3.76
N ILE A 57 0.96 -17.26 3.36
CA ILE A 57 -0.23 -17.77 4.05
C ILE A 57 0.11 -18.17 5.49
N ALA A 58 1.27 -18.82 5.70
CA ALA A 58 1.72 -19.18 7.04
C ALA A 58 2.03 -17.94 7.90
N VAL A 59 2.70 -16.92 7.32
CA VAL A 59 2.96 -15.63 7.99
C VAL A 59 1.63 -14.97 8.41
N ARG A 60 0.67 -14.89 7.50
CA ARG A 60 -0.65 -14.33 7.78
C ARG A 60 -1.38 -15.08 8.88
N ARG A 61 -1.33 -16.42 8.86
CA ARG A 61 -1.94 -17.25 9.92
C ARG A 61 -1.30 -16.98 11.27
N ALA A 62 0.03 -16.89 11.34
CA ALA A 62 0.75 -16.56 12.57
C ALA A 62 0.39 -15.16 13.11
N ALA A 63 0.30 -14.15 12.22
CA ALA A 63 -0.12 -12.80 12.57
C ALA A 63 -1.54 -12.77 13.15
N ARG A 64 -2.45 -13.54 12.56
CA ARG A 64 -3.85 -13.65 13.01
C ARG A 64 -3.98 -14.35 14.37
N GLN A 65 -3.16 -15.38 14.64
CA GLN A 65 -3.21 -16.14 15.89
C GLN A 65 -2.72 -15.35 17.09
N SER A 66 -1.75 -14.46 16.90
CA SER A 66 -1.21 -13.65 18.00
C SER A 66 -0.76 -12.28 17.52
N LYS A 67 -1.37 -11.24 18.06
CA LYS A 67 -1.00 -9.84 17.80
C LYS A 67 0.38 -9.46 18.38
N SER A 68 0.95 -10.27 19.27
CA SER A 68 2.26 -10.02 19.89
C SER A 68 3.43 -10.68 19.16
N VAL A 69 3.16 -11.50 18.15
CA VAL A 69 4.22 -12.17 17.38
C VAL A 69 5.12 -11.15 16.68
N ARG A 70 6.44 -11.35 16.86
CA ARG A 70 7.48 -10.61 16.14
C ARG A 70 8.14 -11.50 15.10
N PHE A 71 8.15 -11.04 13.88
CA PHE A 71 8.73 -11.76 12.76
C PHE A 71 10.21 -11.40 12.62
N THR A 72 11.08 -12.39 12.66
CA THR A 72 12.56 -12.22 12.61
C THR A 72 13.17 -12.52 11.27
N ALA A 73 12.46 -13.25 10.42
CA ALA A 73 12.96 -13.72 9.13
C ALA A 73 11.88 -13.57 8.07
N LEU A 74 11.82 -12.42 7.41
CA LEU A 74 10.85 -12.12 6.35
C LEU A 74 11.48 -12.07 4.96
N LEU A 75 12.79 -11.85 4.88
CA LEU A 75 13.50 -11.65 3.63
C LEU A 75 13.38 -12.86 2.69
N HIS A 76 13.34 -14.08 3.23
CA HIS A 76 13.23 -15.30 2.41
C HIS A 76 11.89 -15.42 1.65
N HIS A 77 10.87 -14.63 2.04
CA HIS A 77 9.61 -14.55 1.30
C HIS A 77 9.72 -13.68 0.04
N ILE A 78 10.78 -12.87 -0.09
CA ILE A 78 11.06 -12.12 -1.31
C ILE A 78 11.73 -13.08 -2.31
N THR A 79 10.92 -13.87 -2.98
CA THR A 79 11.34 -14.84 -4.00
C THR A 79 11.35 -14.22 -5.39
N ILE A 80 12.01 -14.86 -6.34
CA ILE A 80 12.01 -14.45 -7.77
C ILE A 80 10.55 -14.38 -8.28
N ASP A 81 9.70 -15.35 -7.90
CA ASP A 81 8.28 -15.34 -8.27
C ASP A 81 7.53 -14.13 -7.72
N LEU A 82 7.83 -13.72 -6.48
CA LEU A 82 7.23 -12.54 -5.89
C LEU A 82 7.70 -11.28 -6.63
N LEU A 83 8.99 -11.16 -6.94
CA LEU A 83 9.52 -10.04 -7.73
C LEU A 83 8.90 -9.99 -9.13
N LYS A 84 8.71 -11.14 -9.79
CA LYS A 84 8.04 -11.24 -11.09
C LYS A 84 6.59 -10.79 -11.04
N ARG A 85 5.85 -11.18 -10.00
CA ARG A 85 4.49 -10.70 -9.76
C ARG A 85 4.47 -9.20 -9.48
N SER A 86 5.40 -8.72 -8.67
CA SER A 86 5.55 -7.29 -8.37
C SER A 86 5.79 -6.48 -9.63
N TYR A 87 6.70 -6.92 -10.52
CA TYR A 87 6.91 -6.30 -11.82
C TYR A 87 5.62 -6.24 -12.66
N ARG A 88 4.88 -7.36 -12.76
CA ARG A 88 3.64 -7.43 -13.52
C ARG A 88 2.50 -6.58 -12.95
N SER A 89 2.54 -6.27 -11.66
CA SER A 89 1.54 -5.45 -10.99
C SER A 89 1.79 -3.95 -11.12
N LEU A 90 2.97 -3.55 -11.63
CA LEU A 90 3.28 -2.15 -11.89
C LEU A 90 2.57 -1.65 -13.14
N GLU A 91 2.27 -0.38 -13.16
CA GLU A 91 1.68 0.29 -14.32
C GLU A 91 2.71 0.39 -15.45
N ARG A 92 2.31 -0.08 -16.65
CA ARG A 92 3.20 -0.21 -17.80
C ARG A 92 3.66 1.12 -18.37
N ASP A 93 2.78 2.13 -18.31
CA ASP A 93 3.02 3.47 -18.85
C ASP A 93 3.53 4.46 -17.80
N SER A 94 3.98 3.93 -16.64
CA SER A 94 4.51 4.79 -15.60
C SER A 94 5.82 5.45 -16.02
N ALA A 95 5.99 6.74 -15.62
CA ALA A 95 7.21 7.49 -15.92
C ALA A 95 8.48 6.77 -15.43
N PRO A 96 9.54 6.72 -16.25
CA PRO A 96 10.81 6.11 -15.88
C PRO A 96 11.53 6.94 -14.80
N GLY A 97 12.34 6.26 -13.99
CA GLY A 97 13.19 6.89 -13.00
C GLY A 97 14.34 7.69 -13.63
N ILE A 98 15.37 7.95 -12.82
CA ILE A 98 16.59 8.64 -13.29
C ILE A 98 17.40 7.81 -14.28
N ASP A 99 17.23 6.48 -14.24
CA ASP A 99 17.90 5.53 -15.13
C ASP A 99 17.28 5.42 -16.53
N GLY A 100 16.14 6.08 -16.75
CA GLY A 100 15.43 6.03 -18.02
C GLY A 100 14.81 4.67 -18.36
N VAL A 101 14.89 3.68 -17.47
CA VAL A 101 14.41 2.33 -17.72
C VAL A 101 12.88 2.30 -17.62
N THR A 102 12.25 1.89 -18.73
CA THR A 102 10.79 1.72 -18.81
C THR A 102 10.39 0.28 -18.45
N TRP A 103 9.09 0.08 -18.23
CA TRP A 103 8.55 -1.25 -17.99
C TRP A 103 8.86 -2.20 -19.16
N GLN A 104 8.74 -1.73 -20.40
CA GLN A 104 8.97 -2.51 -21.62
C GLN A 104 10.45 -2.93 -21.76
N THR A 105 11.38 -1.96 -21.61
CA THR A 105 12.82 -2.24 -21.75
C THR A 105 13.37 -3.12 -20.63
N TYR A 106 12.77 -3.06 -19.45
CA TYR A 106 13.11 -3.98 -18.36
C TYR A 106 12.62 -5.41 -18.66
N GLY A 107 11.47 -5.53 -19.31
CA GLY A 107 10.84 -6.79 -19.69
C GLY A 107 11.63 -7.64 -20.70
N GLU A 108 12.52 -7.00 -21.46
CA GLU A 108 13.46 -7.69 -22.33
C GLU A 108 14.34 -8.65 -21.61
N ASN A 109 14.85 -9.27 -21.08
CA ASN A 109 15.68 -10.12 -20.19
C ASN A 109 15.19 -10.14 -18.73
N LEU A 110 13.86 -10.22 -18.56
CA LEU A 110 13.23 -10.12 -17.24
C LEU A 110 13.77 -11.13 -16.23
N GLU A 111 13.92 -12.40 -16.63
CA GLU A 111 14.32 -13.48 -15.71
C GLU A 111 15.75 -13.27 -15.17
N GLU A 112 16.68 -12.86 -16.00
CA GLU A 112 18.07 -12.59 -15.59
C GLU A 112 18.14 -11.37 -14.68
N LYS A 113 17.44 -10.28 -15.04
CA LYS A 113 17.40 -9.06 -14.25
C LYS A 113 16.76 -9.32 -12.88
N LEU A 114 15.68 -10.09 -12.81
CA LEU A 114 15.02 -10.42 -11.54
C LEU A 114 15.89 -11.37 -10.70
N LYS A 115 16.64 -12.28 -11.29
CA LYS A 115 17.60 -13.13 -10.56
C LYS A 115 18.73 -12.30 -9.97
N ASP A 116 19.32 -11.40 -10.74
CA ASP A 116 20.35 -10.48 -10.25
C ASP A 116 19.83 -9.57 -9.13
N LEU A 117 18.62 -9.02 -9.31
CA LEU A 117 17.96 -8.20 -8.28
C LEU A 117 17.70 -8.99 -7.00
N HIS A 118 17.20 -10.23 -7.12
CA HIS A 118 16.99 -11.13 -6.00
C HIS A 118 18.29 -11.39 -5.24
N ASP A 119 19.36 -11.71 -5.95
CA ASP A 119 20.67 -11.98 -5.36
C ASP A 119 21.24 -10.74 -4.65
N LYS A 120 21.12 -9.55 -5.24
CA LYS A 120 21.49 -8.28 -4.62
C LYS A 120 20.72 -8.03 -3.32
N VAL A 121 19.41 -8.28 -3.33
CA VAL A 121 18.55 -8.10 -2.15
C VAL A 121 18.95 -9.06 -1.03
N HIS A 122 19.14 -10.34 -1.35
CA HIS A 122 19.47 -11.37 -0.35
C HIS A 122 20.88 -11.27 0.20
N ARG A 123 21.86 -10.84 -0.61
CA ARG A 123 23.23 -10.54 -0.16
C ARG A 123 23.35 -9.22 0.60
N GLY A 124 22.30 -8.39 0.60
CA GLY A 124 22.33 -7.07 1.24
C GLY A 124 23.10 -6.00 0.45
N SER A 125 23.56 -6.32 -0.77
CA SER A 125 24.28 -5.40 -1.67
C SER A 125 23.36 -4.47 -2.45
N TYR A 126 22.05 -4.73 -2.45
CA TYR A 126 21.08 -3.86 -3.11
C TYR A 126 21.17 -2.43 -2.59
N ARG A 127 21.22 -1.46 -3.51
CA ARG A 127 21.22 -0.03 -3.23
C ARG A 127 20.16 0.63 -4.10
N ALA A 128 19.17 1.27 -3.46
CA ALA A 128 18.18 2.05 -4.17
C ALA A 128 18.83 3.26 -4.84
N ARG A 129 18.35 3.62 -6.03
CA ARG A 129 18.85 4.76 -6.80
C ARG A 129 18.16 6.06 -6.37
N PRO A 130 18.77 7.24 -6.59
CA PRO A 130 18.12 8.51 -6.34
C PRO A 130 16.78 8.63 -7.08
N ALA A 131 15.80 9.27 -6.45
CA ALA A 131 14.53 9.54 -7.07
C ALA A 131 14.58 10.81 -7.92
N ARG A 132 13.98 10.78 -9.11
CA ARG A 132 13.80 11.98 -9.94
C ARG A 132 12.64 12.80 -9.37
N ARG A 133 12.91 14.06 -9.00
CA ARG A 133 11.88 14.97 -8.49
C ARG A 133 11.16 15.68 -9.64
N THR A 134 9.84 15.64 -9.61
CA THR A 134 8.95 16.37 -10.52
C THR A 134 7.92 17.12 -9.70
N TYR A 135 7.40 18.23 -10.23
CA TYR A 135 6.42 19.04 -9.54
C TYR A 135 5.10 19.06 -10.28
N ILE A 136 4.01 18.78 -9.57
CA ILE A 136 2.64 18.85 -10.11
C ILE A 136 1.98 20.11 -9.55
N PRO A 137 1.38 20.98 -10.41
CA PRO A 137 0.63 22.14 -9.95
C PRO A 137 -0.62 21.69 -9.17
N LYS A 138 -0.92 22.38 -8.08
CA LYS A 138 -2.17 22.26 -7.34
C LYS A 138 -3.16 23.32 -7.76
N ALA A 139 -4.44 23.12 -7.42
CA ALA A 139 -5.51 24.10 -7.70
C ALA A 139 -5.29 25.46 -7.00
N ASP A 140 -4.57 25.47 -5.88
CA ASP A 140 -4.21 26.67 -5.12
C ASP A 140 -2.98 27.43 -5.68
N GLY A 141 -2.44 27.01 -6.83
CA GLY A 141 -1.23 27.59 -7.44
C GLY A 141 0.10 27.08 -6.82
N SER A 142 0.06 26.36 -5.72
CA SER A 142 1.25 25.73 -5.13
C SER A 142 1.69 24.51 -5.94
N LYS A 143 2.95 24.08 -5.77
CA LYS A 143 3.49 22.89 -6.44
C LYS A 143 3.62 21.73 -5.47
N ARG A 144 3.09 20.58 -5.86
CA ARG A 144 3.27 19.34 -5.11
C ARG A 144 4.49 18.59 -5.62
N PRO A 145 5.51 18.32 -4.79
CA PRO A 145 6.63 17.49 -5.21
C PRO A 145 6.21 16.03 -5.38
N LEU A 146 6.63 15.42 -6.47
CA LEU A 146 6.45 14.00 -6.76
C LEU A 146 7.83 13.38 -6.98
N SER A 147 8.06 12.23 -6.34
CA SER A 147 9.30 11.46 -6.46
C SER A 147 9.08 10.26 -7.37
N ILE A 148 9.77 10.22 -8.51
CA ILE A 148 9.70 9.12 -9.47
C ILE A 148 10.89 8.20 -9.23
N LEU A 149 10.61 7.00 -8.76
CA LEU A 149 11.61 5.96 -8.45
C LEU A 149 11.98 5.17 -9.70
N CYS A 150 13.18 4.58 -9.68
CA CYS A 150 13.60 3.60 -10.68
C CYS A 150 12.71 2.35 -10.63
N LEU A 151 12.63 1.64 -11.76
CA LEU A 151 11.74 0.49 -11.87
C LEU A 151 12.11 -0.64 -10.89
N GLU A 152 13.40 -0.93 -10.72
CA GLU A 152 13.87 -1.92 -9.75
C GLU A 152 13.44 -1.59 -8.33
N ASP A 153 13.53 -0.30 -7.96
CA ASP A 153 13.10 0.16 -6.64
C ASP A 153 11.58 -0.02 -6.43
N LYS A 154 10.78 0.25 -7.47
CA LYS A 154 9.33 -0.01 -7.46
C LYS A 154 9.02 -1.50 -7.28
N ILE A 155 9.77 -2.39 -7.96
CA ILE A 155 9.61 -3.85 -7.85
C ILE A 155 9.91 -4.31 -6.42
N VAL A 156 11.04 -3.89 -5.86
CA VAL A 156 11.45 -4.26 -4.49
C VAL A 156 10.44 -3.73 -3.47
N GLN A 157 10.02 -2.47 -3.58
CA GLN A 157 9.00 -1.89 -2.69
C GLN A 157 7.69 -2.66 -2.74
N GLN A 158 7.22 -2.99 -3.95
CA GLN A 158 5.99 -3.76 -4.11
C GLN A 158 6.10 -5.18 -3.51
N ALA A 159 7.26 -5.83 -3.65
CA ALA A 159 7.50 -7.13 -3.04
C ALA A 159 7.52 -7.05 -1.51
N VAL A 160 8.22 -6.07 -0.95
CA VAL A 160 8.26 -5.82 0.50
C VAL A 160 6.87 -5.47 1.03
N ALA A 161 6.12 -4.59 0.35
CA ALA A 161 4.75 -4.24 0.71
C ALA A 161 3.86 -5.48 0.78
N THR A 162 3.96 -6.39 -0.18
CA THR A 162 3.17 -7.64 -0.20
C THR A 162 3.49 -8.54 1.01
N VAL A 163 4.76 -8.62 1.41
CA VAL A 163 5.16 -9.39 2.60
C VAL A 163 4.60 -8.75 3.87
N LEU A 164 4.66 -7.42 3.98
CA LEU A 164 4.17 -6.68 5.14
C LEU A 164 2.63 -6.66 5.20
N GLU A 165 1.96 -6.59 4.07
CA GLU A 165 0.49 -6.72 3.98
C GLU A 165 -0.01 -8.02 4.61
N ALA A 166 0.76 -9.12 4.48
CA ALA A 166 0.41 -10.39 5.11
C ALA A 166 0.39 -10.33 6.65
N ILE A 167 1.10 -9.37 7.24
CA ILE A 167 1.17 -9.18 8.69
C ILE A 167 0.18 -8.11 9.14
N TYR A 168 0.29 -6.91 8.56
CA TYR A 168 -0.46 -5.74 9.03
C TYR A 168 -1.93 -5.76 8.67
N GLU A 169 -2.34 -6.50 7.63
CA GLU A 169 -3.77 -6.64 7.28
C GLU A 169 -4.58 -7.28 8.41
N GLU A 170 -3.93 -8.13 9.22
CA GLU A 170 -4.58 -8.76 10.38
C GLU A 170 -4.62 -7.85 11.64
N ASP A 171 -3.86 -6.75 11.64
CA ASP A 171 -3.84 -5.76 12.73
C ASP A 171 -4.73 -4.55 12.48
N PHE A 172 -5.08 -4.28 11.23
CA PHE A 172 -5.89 -3.12 10.88
C PHE A 172 -7.31 -3.23 11.43
N LEU A 173 -7.78 -2.15 12.04
CA LEU A 173 -9.16 -2.02 12.48
C LEU A 173 -10.14 -2.05 11.31
N GLY A 174 -11.37 -2.46 11.57
CA GLY A 174 -12.45 -2.51 10.58
C GLY A 174 -12.69 -1.18 9.86
N LEU A 175 -12.48 -0.06 10.54
CA LEU A 175 -12.66 1.30 10.04
C LEU A 175 -11.47 1.87 9.27
N SER A 176 -10.37 1.15 9.12
CA SER A 176 -9.23 1.56 8.31
C SER A 176 -9.45 1.20 6.85
N TYR A 177 -9.47 2.19 5.95
CA TYR A 177 -9.75 2.01 4.52
C TYR A 177 -8.57 2.34 3.61
N GLY A 178 -7.71 3.28 4.00
CA GLY A 178 -6.64 3.80 3.16
C GLY A 178 -5.63 2.74 2.71
N PHE A 179 -5.41 2.65 1.39
CA PHE A 179 -4.41 1.77 0.76
C PHE A 179 -4.53 0.28 1.09
N ARG A 180 -5.66 -0.19 1.56
CA ARG A 180 -5.89 -1.60 1.89
C ARG A 180 -6.50 -2.38 0.73
N PRO A 181 -6.12 -3.66 0.54
CA PRO A 181 -6.70 -4.52 -0.50
C PRO A 181 -8.20 -4.70 -0.33
N GLY A 182 -8.96 -4.45 -1.40
CA GLY A 182 -10.41 -4.67 -1.42
C GLY A 182 -11.23 -3.66 -0.60
N ARG A 183 -10.62 -2.54 -0.19
CA ARG A 183 -11.29 -1.42 0.47
C ARG A 183 -11.11 -0.15 -0.34
N GLY A 184 -12.20 0.52 -0.69
CA GLY A 184 -12.22 1.75 -1.48
C GLY A 184 -12.67 2.96 -0.68
N GLN A 185 -12.54 4.14 -1.31
CA GLN A 185 -13.05 5.37 -0.73
C GLN A 185 -14.58 5.36 -0.58
N HIS A 186 -15.30 4.72 -1.50
CA HIS A 186 -16.76 4.59 -1.40
C HIS A 186 -17.16 3.72 -0.20
N ASP A 187 -16.44 2.62 0.05
CA ASP A 187 -16.70 1.78 1.23
C ASP A 187 -16.50 2.58 2.53
N ALA A 188 -15.51 3.50 2.56
CA ALA A 188 -15.27 4.39 3.71
C ALA A 188 -16.42 5.39 3.90
N LEU A 189 -16.90 5.99 2.80
CA LEU A 189 -18.02 6.94 2.84
C LEU A 189 -19.33 6.25 3.26
N ASP A 190 -19.60 5.05 2.75
CA ASP A 190 -20.77 4.25 3.11
C ASP A 190 -20.76 3.90 4.61
N ALA A 191 -19.59 3.49 5.14
CA ALA A 191 -19.42 3.21 6.55
C ALA A 191 -19.62 4.46 7.43
N LEU A 192 -19.07 5.61 7.01
CA LEU A 192 -19.24 6.89 7.68
C LEU A 192 -20.72 7.30 7.69
N HIS A 193 -21.39 7.21 6.53
CA HIS A 193 -22.82 7.51 6.41
C HIS A 193 -23.68 6.64 7.34
N ALA A 194 -23.42 5.33 7.33
CA ALA A 194 -24.13 4.41 8.22
C ALA A 194 -23.87 4.70 9.70
N ALA A 195 -22.64 5.10 10.07
CA ALA A 195 -22.29 5.46 11.45
C ALA A 195 -23.04 6.74 11.90
N ILE A 196 -23.06 7.77 11.06
CA ILE A 196 -23.74 9.03 11.34
C ILE A 196 -25.24 8.80 11.57
N LEU A 197 -25.89 8.03 10.67
CA LEU A 197 -27.34 7.80 10.77
C LEU A 197 -27.72 6.93 11.99
N ARG A 198 -26.92 5.89 12.29
CA ARG A 198 -27.28 4.93 13.35
C ARG A 198 -26.89 5.36 14.75
N LYS A 199 -25.80 6.13 14.90
CA LYS A 199 -25.25 6.51 16.22
C LYS A 199 -25.57 7.93 16.65
N GLN A 200 -26.45 8.67 15.95
CA GLN A 200 -26.81 10.05 16.26
C GLN A 200 -25.57 10.93 16.54
N VAL A 201 -24.61 10.89 15.62
CA VAL A 201 -23.36 11.64 15.73
C VAL A 201 -23.64 13.13 15.60
N ASN A 202 -23.24 13.92 16.59
CA ASN A 202 -23.41 15.38 16.61
C ASN A 202 -22.11 16.11 16.23
N TRP A 203 -20.95 15.43 16.32
CA TRP A 203 -19.64 16.03 16.08
C TRP A 203 -18.80 15.13 15.18
N VAL A 204 -18.12 15.74 14.21
CA VAL A 204 -17.15 15.07 13.34
C VAL A 204 -15.84 15.81 13.46
N LEU A 205 -14.78 15.10 13.82
CA LEU A 205 -13.42 15.61 13.83
C LEU A 205 -12.71 15.16 12.55
N ASP A 206 -12.30 16.12 11.72
CA ASP A 206 -11.38 15.87 10.61
C ASP A 206 -9.97 16.27 11.06
N ALA A 207 -9.03 15.32 11.03
CA ALA A 207 -7.68 15.53 11.49
C ALA A 207 -6.68 14.88 10.54
N ASP A 208 -5.59 15.61 10.22
CA ASP A 208 -4.48 15.13 9.41
C ASP A 208 -3.15 15.43 10.10
N ILE A 209 -2.17 14.53 9.92
CA ILE A 209 -0.83 14.69 10.49
C ILE A 209 0.05 15.45 9.50
N ARG A 210 0.35 16.71 9.82
CA ARG A 210 1.22 17.54 8.99
C ARG A 210 2.62 16.91 8.84
N GLY A 211 3.08 16.79 7.60
CA GLY A 211 4.44 16.35 7.31
C GLY A 211 4.73 14.88 7.69
N PHE A 212 3.71 14.03 7.88
CA PHE A 212 3.90 12.62 8.26
C PHE A 212 4.83 11.84 7.31
N LEU A 213 4.81 12.16 6.02
CA LEU A 213 5.65 11.54 5.00
C LEU A 213 6.95 12.31 4.70
N ASP A 214 7.23 13.38 5.44
CA ASP A 214 8.47 14.12 5.27
C ASP A 214 9.67 13.29 5.76
N PRO A 215 10.84 13.40 5.08
CA PRO A 215 12.05 12.65 5.44
C PRO A 215 12.48 12.84 6.91
N ALA A 216 12.25 14.03 7.47
CA ALA A 216 12.54 14.33 8.87
C ALA A 216 11.64 13.59 9.86
N SER A 217 10.40 13.27 9.46
CA SER A 217 9.40 12.55 10.27
C SER A 217 9.50 11.03 10.11
N TYR A 218 10.45 10.54 9.33
CA TYR A 218 10.56 9.11 8.99
C TYR A 218 10.85 8.19 10.17
N CYS A 219 11.47 8.70 11.23
CA CYS A 219 11.86 7.91 12.41
C CYS A 219 10.67 7.22 13.12
N PRO A 220 9.51 7.87 13.34
CA PRO A 220 8.35 7.24 13.95
C PRO A 220 7.75 6.11 13.10
N GLN A 221 7.74 6.25 11.77
CA GLN A 221 7.21 5.25 10.85
C GLN A 221 8.02 3.95 10.90
N VAL A 222 9.35 4.06 10.94
CA VAL A 222 10.25 2.89 11.10
C VAL A 222 10.09 2.25 12.47
N HIS A 223 9.82 3.04 13.50
CA HIS A 223 9.58 2.51 14.84
C HIS A 223 8.33 1.64 14.88
N GLY A 224 7.25 2.04 14.24
CA GLY A 224 6.04 1.22 14.09
C GLY A 224 6.33 -0.12 13.41
N LEU A 225 7.15 -0.14 12.35
CA LEU A 225 7.56 -1.37 11.68
C LEU A 225 8.39 -2.30 12.58
N ARG A 226 9.22 -1.75 13.47
CA ARG A 226 10.03 -2.51 14.42
C ARG A 226 9.21 -3.21 15.49
N SER A 227 8.00 -2.79 15.77
CA SER A 227 7.14 -3.45 16.74
C SER A 227 6.76 -4.86 16.30
N LYS A 228 6.52 -5.07 15.00
CA LYS A 228 6.09 -6.36 14.42
C LYS A 228 7.21 -7.13 13.72
N SER A 229 8.22 -6.46 13.19
CA SER A 229 9.34 -7.10 12.51
C SER A 229 10.67 -6.72 13.15
N SER A 230 11.48 -7.73 13.46
CA SER A 230 12.87 -7.57 13.86
C SER A 230 13.84 -7.83 12.70
N ASP A 231 13.35 -8.17 11.52
CA ASP A 231 14.21 -8.38 10.35
C ASP A 231 14.78 -7.04 9.86
N CYS A 232 15.98 -6.72 10.34
CA CYS A 232 16.67 -5.48 10.01
C CYS A 232 16.95 -5.33 8.51
N ARG A 233 17.02 -6.43 7.75
CA ARG A 233 17.23 -6.41 6.29
C ARG A 233 15.99 -5.90 5.59
N VAL A 234 14.80 -6.41 5.92
CA VAL A 234 13.53 -5.93 5.37
C VAL A 234 13.28 -4.48 5.76
N ILE A 235 13.53 -4.11 7.03
CA ILE A 235 13.44 -2.72 7.50
C ILE A 235 14.42 -1.82 6.72
N SER A 236 15.65 -2.28 6.45
CA SER A 236 16.62 -1.54 5.65
C SER A 236 16.17 -1.32 4.20
N LEU A 237 15.51 -2.32 3.59
CA LEU A 237 14.95 -2.17 2.25
C LEU A 237 13.88 -1.09 2.18
N MET A 238 13.09 -0.93 3.22
CA MET A 238 12.08 0.14 3.30
C MET A 238 12.71 1.52 3.54
N ARG A 239 13.79 1.61 4.34
CA ARG A 239 14.45 2.88 4.62
C ARG A 239 15.09 3.51 3.40
N LYS A 240 15.68 2.70 2.53
CA LYS A 240 16.49 3.17 1.41
C LYS A 240 15.74 4.11 0.45
N PRO A 241 14.51 3.80 -0.02
CA PRO A 241 13.81 4.66 -0.96
C PRO A 241 13.36 6.00 -0.39
N PHE A 242 13.11 6.07 0.92
CA PHE A 242 12.63 7.29 1.58
C PHE A 242 13.74 8.24 2.02
N CYS A 243 14.96 7.73 2.19
CA CYS A 243 16.13 8.51 2.59
C CYS A 243 17.06 8.85 1.41
N LEU A 244 16.61 8.66 0.17
CA LEU A 244 17.44 8.94 -1.00
C LEU A 244 17.55 10.43 -1.28
N PRO A 245 18.73 10.91 -1.72
CA PRO A 245 18.86 12.25 -2.28
C PRO A 245 17.98 12.38 -3.52
N PHE A 246 17.39 13.53 -3.70
CA PHE A 246 16.63 13.87 -4.90
C PHE A 246 17.56 14.49 -5.92
N VAL A 247 17.40 14.11 -7.18
CA VAL A 247 18.04 14.76 -8.33
C VAL A 247 16.94 15.50 -9.10
N THR A 248 17.11 16.77 -9.27
CA THR A 248 16.24 17.66 -10.05
C THR A 248 16.60 17.62 -11.52
#